data_132fd1012c146e09e4fb85c5a6bbfd91
#
_entry.id   132fd1012c146e09e4fb85c5a6bbfd91
#
_cell.length_a   1.000
_cell.length_b   1.000
_cell.length_c   1.000
_cell.angle_alpha   90.00
_cell.angle_beta   90.00
_cell.angle_gamma   90.00
#
_symmetry.space_group_name_H-M   'P 1'
#
loop_
_entity.id
_entity.type
_entity.pdbx_description
1 polymer ?
#
loop_
_entity_poly.entity_id
_entity_poly.type
_entity_poly.pdbx_seq_one_letter_code
_entity_poly.pdbx_strand_id
1 'polypeptide(L)'
;DSGSSRGLGDVYKRQGVSPVIMDSEMNFLEEEPFPAADNKRFTAHPKIDSDTGEMHAVSYDFGEYVNGLGQVHYVTIDSNGKLIKDQIIETPSRPMVHDCAITKNYVLIFDLPVTFNLGRRDDDNNPIGGDYPVVWNDKHTSRVGLQNKKTDEIIWIEVNPGFLFHIVNSYEDDNGKVILDFCRYERLFDFDNPLPMGQKPFLTRWILDPKTKTCSEEMLDDRPMEFSRVHPDFDGKQHRFGSVSYTHLTLPTNSS
;
A
#
# COMPACT_ATOMS: atom_id res chain seq x y z
N ASP A 1 2.49 17.72 9.43
CA ASP A 1 1.37 16.85 9.04
C ASP A 1 0.68 17.26 7.72
N SER A 2 1.43 17.92 6.86
CA SER A 2 0.90 18.45 5.59
C SER A 2 0.69 17.36 4.52
N GLY A 3 1.27 16.17 4.69
CA GLY A 3 1.11 15.08 3.73
C GLY A 3 -0.13 14.21 3.97
N SER A 4 -0.70 14.22 5.18
CA SER A 4 -1.81 13.33 5.52
C SER A 4 -3.19 13.98 5.41
N SER A 5 -3.26 15.30 5.28
CA SER A 5 -4.54 16.00 5.08
C SER A 5 -5.17 15.75 3.69
N ARG A 6 -4.39 15.25 2.73
CA ARG A 6 -4.88 14.82 1.43
C ARG A 6 -5.47 13.42 1.48
N GLY A 7 -6.27 13.08 2.43
CA GLY A 7 -6.85 11.76 2.53
C GLY A 7 -7.48 11.44 3.87
N LEU A 8 -7.58 12.41 4.77
CA LEU A 8 -8.29 12.29 6.04
C LEU A 8 -9.80 12.36 5.83
N GLY A 9 -10.31 11.35 5.21
CA GLY A 9 -11.72 11.11 5.22
C GLY A 9 -11.94 9.63 5.14
N ASP A 10 -12.52 9.09 6.18
CA ASP A 10 -13.10 7.77 6.24
C ASP A 10 -12.33 6.71 5.44
N VAL A 11 -11.38 6.05 6.08
CA VAL A 11 -10.47 5.04 5.50
C VAL A 11 -11.19 4.01 4.64
N TYR A 12 -12.46 3.76 4.90
CA TYR A 12 -13.29 2.81 4.16
C TYR A 12 -14.06 3.38 2.97
N LYS A 13 -14.27 4.70 2.91
CA LYS A 13 -15.10 5.32 1.86
C LYS A 13 -14.31 6.11 0.83
N ARG A 14 -13.02 6.35 1.03
CA ARG A 14 -12.20 7.22 0.17
C ARG A 14 -10.93 6.58 -0.37
N GLN A 15 -10.70 5.31 -0.15
CA GLN A 15 -9.68 4.58 -0.88
C GLN A 15 -10.10 4.48 -2.35
N GLY A 16 -9.24 4.95 -3.23
CA GLY A 16 -9.50 4.91 -4.65
C GLY A 16 -10.46 5.99 -5.15
N VAL A 17 -10.40 7.20 -4.61
CA VAL A 17 -11.05 8.39 -5.18
C VAL A 17 -10.01 9.29 -5.84
N SER A 18 -10.50 10.22 -6.66
CA SER A 18 -9.67 11.24 -7.29
C SER A 18 -8.94 12.09 -6.25
N PRO A 19 -7.67 12.44 -6.46
CA PRO A 19 -6.98 13.39 -5.64
C PRO A 19 -7.60 14.77 -5.75
N VAL A 20 -7.51 15.54 -4.67
CA VAL A 20 -7.96 16.95 -4.63
C VAL A 20 -6.83 17.87 -4.17
N ILE A 21 -6.79 19.08 -4.69
CA ILE A 21 -5.92 20.14 -4.18
C ILE A 21 -6.68 20.98 -3.17
N MET A 22 -6.05 21.20 -2.03
CA MET A 22 -6.55 22.07 -0.97
C MET A 22 -5.44 23.06 -0.56
N ASP A 23 -5.82 24.26 -0.15
CA ASP A 23 -4.89 25.20 0.45
C ASP A 23 -4.55 24.85 1.91
N SER A 24 -3.69 25.64 2.54
CA SER A 24 -3.29 25.44 3.94
C SER A 24 -4.43 25.64 4.95
N GLU A 25 -5.52 26.27 4.55
CA GLU A 25 -6.73 26.49 5.35
C GLU A 25 -7.78 25.39 5.11
N MET A 26 -7.42 24.35 4.31
CA MET A 26 -8.28 23.24 3.87
C MET A 26 -9.45 23.67 2.98
N ASN A 27 -9.37 24.81 2.29
CA ASN A 27 -10.31 25.15 1.25
C ASN A 27 -10.02 24.31 0.00
N PHE A 28 -11.07 23.77 -0.58
CA PHE A 28 -11.00 23.05 -1.85
C PHE A 28 -10.61 24.00 -2.97
N LEU A 29 -9.61 23.62 -3.76
CA LEU A 29 -9.13 24.40 -4.91
C LEU A 29 -9.44 23.71 -6.22
N GLU A 30 -9.14 22.40 -6.33
CA GLU A 30 -9.26 21.67 -7.58
C GLU A 30 -9.47 20.16 -7.33
N GLU A 31 -10.32 19.55 -8.14
CA GLU A 31 -10.51 18.10 -8.21
C GLU A 31 -9.79 17.57 -9.46
N GLU A 32 -9.25 16.35 -9.36
CA GLU A 32 -8.52 15.70 -10.45
C GLU A 32 -7.34 16.55 -10.97
N PRO A 33 -6.42 16.99 -10.10
CA PRO A 33 -5.31 17.85 -10.51
C PRO A 33 -4.33 17.21 -11.52
N PHE A 34 -4.51 15.91 -11.79
CA PHE A 34 -3.69 15.12 -12.72
C PHE A 34 -4.58 14.50 -13.82
N PRO A 35 -5.09 15.32 -14.76
CA PRO A 35 -6.13 14.90 -15.71
C PRO A 35 -5.70 13.81 -16.69
N ALA A 36 -4.39 13.52 -16.79
CA ALA A 36 -3.89 12.46 -17.64
C ALA A 36 -3.85 11.09 -16.93
N ALA A 37 -3.98 11.06 -15.61
CA ALA A 37 -4.22 9.82 -14.90
C ALA A 37 -5.73 9.51 -15.07
N ASP A 38 -6.09 8.71 -16.05
CA ASP A 38 -7.46 8.21 -16.26
C ASP A 38 -7.99 7.43 -15.04
N ASN A 39 -7.18 7.35 -13.99
CA ASN A 39 -7.42 6.60 -12.80
C ASN A 39 -7.86 7.49 -11.66
N LYS A 40 -9.12 7.51 -11.50
CA LYS A 40 -9.84 8.19 -10.43
C LYS A 40 -9.58 7.61 -9.03
N ARG A 41 -8.65 6.65 -8.88
CA ARG A 41 -8.45 5.89 -7.64
C ARG A 41 -7.01 5.89 -7.23
N PHE A 42 -6.64 6.96 -6.58
CA PHE A 42 -5.29 7.21 -6.12
C PHE A 42 -5.06 6.62 -4.72
N THR A 43 -3.86 6.16 -4.39
CA THR A 43 -3.54 5.75 -3.02
C THR A 43 -3.68 6.94 -2.06
N ALA A 44 -4.13 6.65 -0.83
CA ALA A 44 -4.12 7.66 0.24
C ALA A 44 -2.70 7.93 0.79
N HIS A 45 -1.71 7.16 0.36
CA HIS A 45 -0.34 7.17 0.89
C HIS A 45 0.71 7.40 -0.19
N PRO A 46 0.64 8.48 -1.01
CA PRO A 46 1.71 8.79 -1.95
C PRO A 46 3.00 9.09 -1.19
N LYS A 47 4.14 8.77 -1.80
CA LYS A 47 5.47 9.04 -1.23
C LYS A 47 6.14 10.15 -2.01
N ILE A 48 6.80 11.05 -1.30
CA ILE A 48 7.57 12.14 -1.91
C ILE A 48 9.05 11.81 -1.74
N ASP A 49 9.74 11.69 -2.86
CA ASP A 49 11.20 11.59 -2.87
C ASP A 49 11.78 12.96 -2.49
N SER A 50 12.36 13.06 -1.30
CA SER A 50 12.88 14.31 -0.76
C SER A 50 14.10 14.86 -1.52
N ASP A 51 14.76 14.05 -2.35
CA ASP A 51 15.90 14.48 -3.15
C ASP A 51 15.47 15.09 -4.49
N THR A 52 14.36 14.62 -5.07
CA THR A 52 13.87 15.08 -6.38
C THR A 52 12.61 15.93 -6.28
N GLY A 53 11.86 15.82 -5.18
CA GLY A 53 10.53 16.41 -5.02
C GLY A 53 9.45 15.68 -5.82
N GLU A 54 9.77 14.55 -6.46
CA GLU A 54 8.81 13.74 -7.19
C GLU A 54 7.87 13.00 -6.24
N MET A 55 6.58 13.01 -6.56
CA MET A 55 5.58 12.21 -5.87
C MET A 55 5.37 10.90 -6.62
N HIS A 56 5.55 9.79 -5.91
CA HIS A 56 5.31 8.44 -6.40
C HIS A 56 4.04 7.88 -5.76
N ALA A 57 3.16 7.34 -6.57
CA ALA A 57 1.90 6.81 -6.11
C ALA A 57 1.53 5.54 -6.87
N VAL A 58 0.67 4.75 -6.24
CA VAL A 58 0.04 3.61 -6.86
C VAL A 58 -1.46 3.88 -6.92
N SER A 59 -2.03 3.64 -8.08
CA SER A 59 -3.47 3.69 -8.31
C SER A 59 -3.93 2.31 -8.73
N TYR A 60 -5.14 1.91 -8.36
CA TYR A 60 -5.71 0.63 -8.75
C TYR A 60 -7.18 0.79 -9.09
N ASP A 61 -7.62 0.10 -10.13
CA ASP A 61 -9.01 0.15 -10.54
C ASP A 61 -9.83 -1.00 -9.95
N PHE A 62 -11.00 -0.66 -9.42
CA PHE A 62 -11.95 -1.66 -8.92
C PHE A 62 -12.75 -2.33 -10.05
N GLY A 63 -12.81 -1.74 -11.23
CA GLY A 63 -13.84 -2.02 -12.23
C GLY A 63 -13.43 -2.89 -13.40
N GLU A 64 -12.21 -2.81 -13.87
CA GLU A 64 -11.88 -3.43 -15.14
C GLU A 64 -10.90 -4.59 -15.02
N TYR A 65 -11.36 -5.77 -15.46
CA TYR A 65 -10.53 -6.87 -15.88
C TYR A 65 -10.27 -6.73 -17.36
N VAL A 66 -9.09 -6.27 -17.71
CA VAL A 66 -8.65 -6.30 -19.10
C VAL A 66 -8.02 -7.67 -19.34
N ASN A 67 -8.62 -8.47 -20.21
CA ASN A 67 -8.15 -9.82 -20.55
C ASN A 67 -7.96 -10.77 -19.33
N GLY A 68 -8.74 -10.59 -18.26
CA GLY A 68 -8.66 -11.42 -17.07
C GLY A 68 -7.54 -11.06 -16.10
N LEU A 69 -6.81 -9.96 -16.34
CA LEU A 69 -5.76 -9.44 -15.48
C LEU A 69 -6.22 -8.19 -14.73
N GLY A 70 -5.81 -8.06 -13.48
CA GLY A 70 -5.93 -6.82 -12.72
C GLY A 70 -4.90 -5.80 -13.20
N GLN A 71 -5.21 -4.54 -13.01
CA GLN A 71 -4.30 -3.45 -13.35
C GLN A 71 -3.99 -2.63 -12.11
N VAL A 72 -2.70 -2.39 -11.91
CA VAL A 72 -2.17 -1.44 -10.95
C VAL A 72 -1.38 -0.40 -11.74
N HIS A 73 -1.62 0.87 -11.49
CA HIS A 73 -0.91 1.95 -12.15
C HIS A 73 0.17 2.51 -11.23
N TYR A 74 1.37 2.60 -11.72
CA TYR A 74 2.43 3.36 -11.10
C TYR A 74 2.47 4.75 -11.69
N VAL A 75 2.26 5.75 -10.86
CA VAL A 75 2.14 7.16 -11.23
C VAL A 75 3.30 7.94 -10.64
N THR A 76 3.94 8.81 -11.44
CA THR A 76 4.93 9.77 -10.96
C THR A 76 4.51 11.18 -11.36
N ILE A 77 4.56 12.07 -10.39
CA ILE A 77 4.22 13.50 -10.54
C ILE A 77 5.45 14.29 -10.14
N ASP A 78 5.88 15.22 -11.00
CA ASP A 78 7.06 16.04 -10.72
C ASP A 78 6.81 17.10 -9.62
N SER A 79 7.86 17.78 -9.20
CA SER A 79 7.80 18.82 -8.16
C SER A 79 6.92 20.02 -8.53
N ASN A 80 6.53 20.16 -9.79
CA ASN A 80 5.62 21.22 -10.27
C ASN A 80 4.16 20.75 -10.34
N GLY A 81 3.88 19.50 -9.94
CA GLY A 81 2.54 18.91 -10.00
C GLY A 81 2.17 18.31 -11.37
N LYS A 82 3.13 18.15 -12.27
CA LYS A 82 2.88 17.58 -13.60
C LYS A 82 3.04 16.07 -13.57
N LEU A 83 2.05 15.36 -14.11
CA LEU A 83 2.15 13.92 -14.37
C LEU A 83 3.27 13.66 -15.41
N ILE A 84 4.29 12.88 -15.03
CA ILE A 84 5.42 12.52 -15.88
C ILE A 84 5.50 11.03 -16.20
N LYS A 85 4.79 10.19 -15.44
CA LYS A 85 4.68 8.75 -15.71
C LYS A 85 3.32 8.23 -15.24
N ASP A 86 2.71 7.40 -16.07
CA ASP A 86 1.59 6.53 -15.75
C ASP A 86 1.83 5.18 -16.44
N GLN A 87 2.27 4.19 -15.66
CA GLN A 87 2.62 2.87 -16.15
C GLN A 87 1.64 1.84 -15.62
N ILE A 88 1.01 1.10 -16.54
CA ILE A 88 0.16 -0.03 -16.20
C ILE A 88 1.03 -1.24 -15.84
N ILE A 89 0.73 -1.82 -14.69
CA ILE A 89 1.35 -3.04 -14.19
C ILE A 89 0.27 -4.10 -14.09
N GLU A 90 0.38 -5.14 -14.91
CA GLU A 90 -0.56 -6.25 -14.92
C GLU A 90 -0.29 -7.19 -13.75
N THR A 91 -1.37 -7.58 -13.07
CA THR A 91 -1.35 -8.53 -11.94
C THR A 91 -2.30 -9.69 -12.23
N PRO A 92 -1.99 -10.93 -11.75
CA PRO A 92 -2.85 -12.10 -11.98
C PRO A 92 -4.26 -11.97 -11.41
N SER A 93 -4.43 -11.09 -10.43
CA SER A 93 -5.71 -10.77 -9.79
C SER A 93 -5.80 -9.26 -9.60
N ARG A 94 -6.83 -8.80 -8.91
CA ARG A 94 -6.99 -7.40 -8.53
C ARG A 94 -6.57 -7.21 -7.07
N PRO A 95 -5.28 -7.01 -6.75
CA PRO A 95 -4.86 -6.83 -5.38
C PRO A 95 -5.38 -5.51 -4.81
N MET A 96 -5.71 -5.52 -3.52
CA MET A 96 -5.95 -4.30 -2.76
C MET A 96 -4.59 -3.69 -2.38
N VAL A 97 -4.16 -2.67 -3.10
CA VAL A 97 -2.90 -1.98 -2.85
C VAL A 97 -3.17 -0.71 -2.04
N HIS A 98 -3.08 -0.82 -0.70
CA HIS A 98 -3.41 0.28 0.19
C HIS A 98 -2.31 1.35 0.25
N ASP A 99 -1.06 0.92 0.32
CA ASP A 99 0.13 1.78 0.44
C ASP A 99 1.19 1.35 -0.57
N CYS A 100 2.16 2.20 -0.81
CA CYS A 100 3.38 1.91 -1.56
C CYS A 100 4.60 2.39 -0.77
N ALA A 101 5.78 1.97 -1.19
CA ALA A 101 7.02 2.42 -0.60
C ALA A 101 8.00 2.85 -1.69
N ILE A 102 8.95 3.71 -1.34
CA ILE A 102 10.01 4.13 -2.26
C ILE A 102 11.37 3.80 -1.68
N THR A 103 12.33 3.58 -2.57
CA THR A 103 13.75 3.56 -2.27
C THR A 103 14.47 4.54 -3.22
N LYS A 104 15.77 4.58 -3.19
CA LYS A 104 16.54 5.39 -4.15
C LYS A 104 16.22 5.03 -5.61
N ASN A 105 16.10 3.73 -5.93
CA ASN A 105 15.94 3.26 -7.29
C ASN A 105 14.57 2.66 -7.61
N TYR A 106 13.78 2.28 -6.60
CA TYR A 106 12.54 1.50 -6.80
C TYR A 106 11.34 2.14 -6.15
N VAL A 107 10.17 1.82 -6.70
CA VAL A 107 8.87 1.89 -6.02
C VAL A 107 8.40 0.47 -5.77
N LEU A 108 7.95 0.18 -4.56
CA LEU A 108 7.48 -1.14 -4.16
C LEU A 108 5.98 -1.25 -4.41
N ILE A 109 5.60 -2.28 -5.15
CA ILE A 109 4.22 -2.61 -5.52
C ILE A 109 3.84 -3.93 -4.85
N PHE A 110 2.76 -3.92 -4.08
CA PHE A 110 2.35 -5.06 -3.27
C PHE A 110 1.22 -5.83 -3.94
N ASP A 111 1.55 -6.99 -4.51
CA ASP A 111 0.60 -7.93 -5.09
C ASP A 111 0.36 -9.05 -4.07
N LEU A 112 -0.50 -8.76 -3.08
CA LEU A 112 -0.75 -9.55 -1.89
C LEU A 112 -2.12 -10.24 -1.92
N PRO A 113 -2.40 -11.22 -1.01
CA PRO A 113 -3.56 -12.10 -1.10
C PRO A 113 -4.92 -11.43 -0.93
N VAL A 114 -4.99 -10.20 -0.39
CA VAL A 114 -6.26 -9.47 -0.31
C VAL A 114 -6.60 -8.91 -1.69
N THR A 115 -7.64 -9.45 -2.31
CA THR A 115 -8.02 -9.14 -3.68
C THR A 115 -9.47 -8.68 -3.77
N PHE A 116 -9.77 -7.82 -4.75
CA PHE A 116 -11.15 -7.40 -5.02
C PHE A 116 -11.98 -8.54 -5.57
N ASN A 117 -13.16 -8.72 -4.99
CA ASN A 117 -14.11 -9.78 -5.29
C ASN A 117 -15.39 -9.24 -5.96
N LEU A 118 -15.26 -8.26 -6.80
CA LEU A 118 -16.41 -7.62 -7.43
C LEU A 118 -17.11 -8.55 -8.42
N GLY A 119 -18.36 -8.89 -8.09
CA GLY A 119 -19.23 -9.64 -9.00
C GLY A 119 -18.99 -11.16 -9.05
N ARG A 120 -18.12 -11.72 -8.20
CA ARG A 120 -18.03 -13.19 -8.06
C ARG A 120 -19.25 -13.68 -7.30
N ARG A 121 -19.87 -14.71 -7.86
CA ARG A 121 -21.04 -15.37 -7.27
C ARG A 121 -20.78 -16.87 -7.21
N ASP A 122 -21.36 -17.53 -6.22
CA ASP A 122 -21.41 -18.99 -6.18
C ASP A 122 -22.44 -19.56 -7.18
N ASP A 123 -22.55 -20.88 -7.22
CA ASP A 123 -23.48 -21.59 -8.12
C ASP A 123 -24.96 -21.27 -7.81
N ASP A 124 -25.26 -20.81 -6.58
CA ASP A 124 -26.58 -20.38 -6.12
C ASP A 124 -26.84 -18.88 -6.32
N ASN A 125 -25.93 -18.17 -7.03
CA ASN A 125 -25.98 -16.74 -7.30
C ASN A 125 -25.81 -15.83 -6.07
N ASN A 126 -25.28 -16.34 -4.95
CA ASN A 126 -24.92 -15.53 -3.80
C ASN A 126 -23.56 -14.85 -4.00
N PRO A 127 -23.34 -13.63 -3.50
CA PRO A 127 -22.03 -12.98 -3.57
C PRO A 127 -20.98 -13.84 -2.82
N ILE A 128 -19.91 -14.22 -3.50
CA ILE A 128 -18.77 -14.88 -2.85
C ILE A 128 -17.97 -13.78 -2.12
N GLY A 129 -17.78 -13.93 -0.81
CA GLY A 129 -17.13 -12.93 0.02
C GLY A 129 -18.11 -12.00 0.74
N GLY A 130 -19.43 -12.29 0.69
CA GLY A 130 -20.48 -11.48 1.31
C GLY A 130 -20.54 -10.09 0.67
N ASP A 131 -21.00 -9.10 1.45
CA ASP A 131 -21.12 -7.69 1.00
C ASP A 131 -19.77 -6.94 0.98
N TYR A 132 -18.66 -7.61 1.33
CA TYR A 132 -17.36 -6.98 1.38
C TYR A 132 -16.68 -7.02 0.01
N PRO A 133 -16.14 -5.88 -0.46
CA PRO A 133 -15.55 -5.79 -1.80
C PRO A 133 -14.21 -6.51 -1.93
N VAL A 134 -13.58 -6.90 -0.81
CA VAL A 134 -12.29 -7.56 -0.79
C VAL A 134 -12.33 -8.85 0.02
N VAL A 135 -11.51 -9.81 -0.36
CA VAL A 135 -11.44 -11.12 0.29
C VAL A 135 -10.00 -11.65 0.25
N TRP A 136 -9.62 -12.43 1.25
CA TRP A 136 -8.39 -13.19 1.22
C TRP A 136 -8.48 -14.32 0.18
N ASN A 137 -7.51 -14.35 -0.73
CA ASN A 137 -7.43 -15.34 -1.79
C ASN A 137 -6.26 -16.32 -1.53
N ASP A 138 -6.55 -17.50 -1.00
CA ASP A 138 -5.55 -18.52 -0.69
C ASP A 138 -4.78 -19.04 -1.91
N LYS A 139 -5.29 -18.83 -3.12
CA LYS A 139 -4.65 -19.24 -4.37
C LYS A 139 -3.74 -18.17 -4.97
N HIS A 140 -3.71 -16.98 -4.34
CA HIS A 140 -2.90 -15.87 -4.82
C HIS A 140 -1.44 -16.05 -4.41
N THR A 141 -0.53 -15.97 -5.36
CA THR A 141 0.91 -15.92 -5.07
C THR A 141 1.28 -14.53 -4.58
N SER A 142 1.69 -14.44 -3.31
CA SER A 142 2.13 -13.19 -2.71
C SER A 142 3.49 -12.76 -3.24
N ARG A 143 3.59 -11.54 -3.72
CA ARG A 143 4.86 -11.02 -4.25
C ARG A 143 4.95 -9.50 -4.11
N VAL A 144 6.18 -9.01 -4.12
CA VAL A 144 6.49 -7.57 -4.16
C VAL A 144 7.20 -7.26 -5.47
N GLY A 145 6.69 -6.28 -6.18
CA GLY A 145 7.32 -5.73 -7.38
C GLY A 145 8.26 -4.59 -7.01
N LEU A 146 9.53 -4.71 -7.36
CA LEU A 146 10.49 -3.61 -7.33
C LEU A 146 10.46 -2.92 -8.70
N GLN A 147 9.59 -1.92 -8.84
CA GLN A 147 9.46 -1.13 -10.05
C GLN A 147 10.57 -0.10 -10.12
N ASN A 148 11.40 -0.17 -11.14
CA ASN A 148 12.48 0.79 -11.34
C ASN A 148 11.90 2.19 -11.63
N LYS A 149 12.36 3.22 -10.91
CA LYS A 149 11.87 4.60 -11.08
C LYS A 149 12.21 5.19 -12.46
N LYS A 150 13.32 4.76 -13.06
CA LYS A 150 13.86 5.32 -14.31
C LYS A 150 13.49 4.56 -15.57
N THR A 151 13.16 3.27 -15.41
CA THR A 151 12.79 2.38 -16.52
C THR A 151 11.40 1.78 -16.24
N ASP A 152 10.87 1.01 -17.22
CA ASP A 152 9.62 0.29 -17.03
C ASP A 152 9.83 -1.14 -16.49
N GLU A 153 11.06 -1.46 -16.10
CA GLU A 153 11.40 -2.77 -15.57
C GLU A 153 10.88 -2.96 -14.15
N ILE A 154 10.28 -4.12 -13.91
CA ILE A 154 9.84 -4.57 -12.60
C ILE A 154 10.46 -5.92 -12.26
N ILE A 155 11.00 -6.04 -11.05
CA ILE A 155 11.54 -7.27 -10.51
C ILE A 155 10.53 -7.81 -9.49
N TRP A 156 9.88 -8.91 -9.80
CA TRP A 156 8.98 -9.58 -8.87
C TRP A 156 9.73 -10.53 -7.94
N ILE A 157 9.46 -10.41 -6.66
CA ILE A 157 10.03 -11.26 -5.59
C ILE A 157 8.87 -11.88 -4.82
N GLU A 158 8.80 -13.20 -4.76
CA GLU A 158 7.82 -13.91 -3.94
C GLU A 158 8.11 -13.71 -2.46
N VAL A 159 7.04 -13.54 -1.68
CA VAL A 159 7.09 -13.30 -0.24
C VAL A 159 6.11 -14.21 0.50
N ASN A 160 6.27 -14.34 1.81
CA ASN A 160 5.29 -15.05 2.63
C ASN A 160 3.91 -14.37 2.53
N PRO A 161 2.81 -15.13 2.47
CA PRO A 161 1.48 -14.57 2.49
C PRO A 161 1.27 -13.69 3.73
N GLY A 162 0.67 -12.54 3.52
CA GLY A 162 0.40 -11.55 4.54
C GLY A 162 -0.24 -10.32 3.91
N PHE A 163 -0.64 -9.37 4.73
CA PHE A 163 -1.17 -8.10 4.26
C PHE A 163 -0.58 -6.93 5.04
N LEU A 164 -0.58 -5.76 4.46
CA LEU A 164 -0.18 -4.51 5.09
C LEU A 164 -1.15 -3.39 4.72
N PHE A 165 -1.44 -2.55 5.71
CA PHE A 165 -2.05 -1.25 5.46
C PHE A 165 -0.98 -0.17 5.42
N HIS A 166 -0.10 -0.10 6.42
CA HIS A 166 0.84 1.00 6.57
C HIS A 166 2.29 0.51 6.65
N ILE A 167 3.15 1.30 6.04
CA ILE A 167 4.58 1.06 5.93
C ILE A 167 5.31 2.07 6.81
N VAL A 168 6.31 1.59 7.55
CA VAL A 168 7.24 2.50 8.23
C VAL A 168 8.10 3.20 7.20
N ASN A 169 8.85 2.42 6.42
CA ASN A 169 9.78 2.91 5.40
C ASN A 169 10.36 1.77 4.58
N SER A 170 10.98 2.12 3.45
CA SER A 170 11.88 1.23 2.74
C SER A 170 13.14 1.96 2.29
N TYR A 171 14.24 1.23 2.12
CA TYR A 171 15.51 1.79 1.63
C TYR A 171 16.39 0.68 1.05
N GLU A 172 17.42 1.05 0.33
CA GLU A 172 18.43 0.12 -0.18
C GLU A 172 19.64 0.11 0.75
N ASP A 173 20.13 -1.09 1.11
CA ASP A 173 21.38 -1.24 1.85
C ASP A 173 22.61 -1.11 0.91
N ASP A 174 23.82 -1.12 1.49
CA ASP A 174 25.08 -1.00 0.76
C ASP A 174 25.34 -2.16 -0.23
N ASN A 175 24.61 -3.28 -0.10
CA ASN A 175 24.70 -4.43 -0.99
C ASN A 175 23.65 -4.39 -2.12
N GLY A 176 22.77 -3.39 -2.11
CA GLY A 176 21.67 -3.21 -3.03
C GLY A 176 20.46 -4.08 -2.73
N LYS A 177 20.32 -4.60 -1.51
CA LYS A 177 19.09 -5.22 -1.03
C LYS A 177 18.11 -4.15 -0.59
N VAL A 178 16.83 -4.39 -0.82
CA VAL A 178 15.76 -3.51 -0.36
C VAL A 178 15.28 -3.97 1.01
N ILE A 179 15.37 -3.09 1.98
CA ILE A 179 14.86 -3.27 3.34
C ILE A 179 13.48 -2.60 3.39
N LEU A 180 12.48 -3.33 3.85
CA LEU A 180 11.12 -2.83 4.03
C LEU A 180 10.65 -3.12 5.45
N ASP A 181 10.34 -2.06 6.20
CA ASP A 181 9.76 -2.14 7.55
C ASP A 181 8.28 -1.74 7.50
N PHE A 182 7.39 -2.58 8.01
CA PHE A 182 5.95 -2.38 7.91
C PHE A 182 5.17 -3.11 9.01
N CYS A 183 3.90 -2.75 9.19
CA CYS A 183 2.98 -3.45 10.07
C CYS A 183 2.31 -4.59 9.29
N ARG A 184 2.71 -5.84 9.59
CA ARG A 184 2.28 -7.04 8.89
C ARG A 184 1.11 -7.71 9.61
N TYR A 185 0.03 -7.91 8.88
CA TYR A 185 -1.04 -8.82 9.24
C TYR A 185 -0.78 -10.20 8.65
N GLU A 186 -0.92 -11.24 9.46
CA GLU A 186 -0.78 -12.62 8.97
C GLU A 186 -1.92 -12.98 8.01
N ARG A 187 -3.14 -12.59 8.36
CA ARG A 187 -4.33 -12.82 7.55
C ARG A 187 -5.41 -11.79 7.84
N LEU A 188 -6.13 -11.34 6.80
CA LEU A 188 -7.24 -10.37 6.89
C LEU A 188 -8.31 -10.67 5.86
N PHE A 189 -9.52 -10.18 6.08
CA PHE A 189 -10.65 -10.28 5.15
C PHE A 189 -10.97 -11.72 4.75
N ASP A 190 -10.97 -12.61 5.74
CA ASP A 190 -11.47 -13.97 5.55
C ASP A 190 -12.94 -13.95 5.17
N PHE A 191 -13.35 -14.95 4.37
CA PHE A 191 -14.73 -15.12 3.96
C PHE A 191 -15.70 -15.15 5.16
N ASP A 192 -15.34 -15.88 6.22
CA ASP A 192 -16.17 -16.04 7.43
C ASP A 192 -15.97 -14.90 8.45
N ASN A 193 -14.93 -14.08 8.29
CA ASN A 193 -14.62 -12.93 9.15
C ASN A 193 -14.04 -11.77 8.34
N PRO A 194 -14.89 -11.06 7.58
CA PRO A 194 -14.41 -10.04 6.64
C PRO A 194 -13.89 -8.77 7.30
N LEU A 195 -14.18 -8.54 8.57
CA LEU A 195 -13.71 -7.34 9.27
C LEU A 195 -12.34 -7.60 9.92
N PRO A 196 -11.39 -6.67 9.80
CA PRO A 196 -10.07 -6.80 10.43
C PRO A 196 -10.08 -6.67 11.95
N MET A 197 -11.27 -6.61 12.55
CA MET A 197 -11.43 -6.45 14.00
C MET A 197 -10.89 -7.65 14.76
N GLY A 198 -9.87 -7.40 15.60
CA GLY A 198 -9.22 -8.43 16.40
C GLY A 198 -7.95 -9.02 15.79
N GLN A 199 -7.66 -8.78 14.54
CA GLN A 199 -6.37 -9.14 13.92
C GLN A 199 -5.28 -8.18 14.42
N LYS A 200 -4.12 -8.74 14.72
CA LYS A 200 -3.02 -7.99 15.32
C LYS A 200 -1.86 -7.91 14.33
N PRO A 201 -1.52 -6.71 13.85
CA PRO A 201 -0.33 -6.53 13.03
C PRO A 201 0.92 -6.39 13.91
N PHE A 202 2.04 -6.91 13.41
CA PHE A 202 3.32 -6.85 14.08
C PHE A 202 4.35 -6.16 13.19
N LEU A 203 5.24 -5.41 13.83
CA LEU A 203 6.33 -4.76 13.11
C LEU A 203 7.26 -5.81 12.53
N THR A 204 7.33 -5.85 11.21
CA THR A 204 8.04 -6.87 10.44
C THR A 204 8.98 -6.20 9.45
N ARG A 205 10.12 -6.82 9.22
CA ARG A 205 11.08 -6.46 8.17
C ARG A 205 11.11 -7.52 7.11
N TRP A 206 10.98 -7.10 5.86
CA TRP A 206 11.38 -7.88 4.71
C TRP A 206 12.70 -7.37 4.15
N ILE A 207 13.59 -8.30 3.84
CA ILE A 207 14.85 -8.05 3.14
C ILE A 207 14.73 -8.70 1.77
N LEU A 208 14.51 -7.86 0.76
CA LEU A 208 14.29 -8.27 -0.63
C LEU A 208 15.62 -8.17 -1.40
N ASP A 209 16.08 -9.26 -1.97
CA ASP A 209 17.29 -9.28 -2.80
C ASP A 209 16.91 -9.28 -4.28
N PRO A 210 17.08 -8.17 -5.02
CA PRO A 210 16.71 -8.09 -6.43
C PRO A 210 17.57 -8.98 -7.34
N LYS A 211 18.77 -9.36 -6.91
CA LYS A 211 19.69 -10.19 -7.70
C LYS A 211 19.29 -11.66 -7.66
N THR A 212 18.97 -12.17 -6.47
CA THR A 212 18.57 -13.57 -6.26
C THR A 212 17.06 -13.77 -6.32
N LYS A 213 16.28 -12.68 -6.31
CA LYS A 213 14.81 -12.67 -6.25
C LYS A 213 14.27 -13.41 -5.03
N THR A 214 14.93 -13.24 -3.90
CA THR A 214 14.56 -13.87 -2.62
C THR A 214 14.16 -12.84 -1.59
N CYS A 215 13.30 -13.24 -0.66
CA CYS A 215 12.90 -12.45 0.50
C CYS A 215 13.25 -13.23 1.78
N SER A 216 13.83 -12.55 2.77
CA SER A 216 13.85 -13.01 4.14
C SER A 216 12.99 -12.12 5.01
N GLU A 217 12.36 -12.71 6.04
CA GLU A 217 11.42 -12.05 6.93
C GLU A 217 11.92 -12.11 8.37
N GLU A 218 11.78 -11.01 9.10
CA GLU A 218 12.13 -10.88 10.51
C GLU A 218 11.03 -10.10 11.24
N MET A 219 10.52 -10.61 12.35
CA MET A 219 9.67 -9.86 13.26
C MET A 219 10.56 -8.96 14.12
N LEU A 220 10.34 -7.64 14.04
CA LEU A 220 11.13 -6.67 14.79
C LEU A 220 10.57 -6.40 16.19
N ASP A 221 9.24 -6.52 16.36
CA ASP A 221 8.56 -6.29 17.64
C ASP A 221 7.31 -7.17 17.72
N ASP A 222 7.07 -7.80 18.88
CA ASP A 222 5.94 -8.69 19.14
C ASP A 222 4.72 -7.97 19.75
N ARG A 223 4.81 -6.66 19.93
CA ARG A 223 3.67 -5.83 20.33
C ARG A 223 2.85 -5.44 19.11
N PRO A 224 1.52 -5.59 19.17
CA PRO A 224 0.66 -5.16 18.06
C PRO A 224 0.73 -3.66 17.87
N MET A 225 0.97 -3.21 16.63
CA MET A 225 1.09 -1.79 16.31
C MET A 225 0.65 -1.52 14.88
N GLU A 226 0.18 -0.30 14.61
CA GLU A 226 -0.28 0.16 13.30
C GLU A 226 -0.01 1.65 13.08
N PHE A 227 -0.46 2.19 11.93
CA PHE A 227 -0.24 3.58 11.52
C PHE A 227 1.22 3.98 11.58
N SER A 228 2.07 3.09 11.12
CA SER A 228 3.51 3.29 11.14
C SER A 228 3.94 4.34 10.13
N ARG A 229 4.90 5.18 10.51
CA ARG A 229 5.49 6.22 9.65
C ARG A 229 6.93 6.52 10.02
N VAL A 230 7.69 6.93 9.04
CA VAL A 230 8.97 7.62 9.21
C VAL A 230 8.76 9.14 9.02
N HIS A 231 9.73 9.94 9.46
CA HIS A 231 9.73 11.36 9.12
C HIS A 231 9.88 11.53 7.60
N PRO A 232 9.12 12.43 6.94
CA PRO A 232 9.10 12.56 5.48
C PRO A 232 10.47 12.72 4.80
N ASP A 233 11.43 13.36 5.43
CA ASP A 233 12.80 13.53 4.89
C ASP A 233 13.56 12.20 4.79
N PHE A 234 13.06 11.14 5.43
CA PHE A 234 13.66 9.80 5.41
C PHE A 234 12.86 8.80 4.57
N ASP A 235 11.79 9.21 3.92
CA ASP A 235 11.11 8.34 2.96
C ASP A 235 12.10 7.88 1.87
N GLY A 236 12.26 6.58 1.72
CA GLY A 236 13.22 5.99 0.77
C GLY A 236 14.67 5.93 1.24
N LYS A 237 14.97 6.39 2.45
CA LYS A 237 16.33 6.48 3.01
C LYS A 237 16.47 5.65 4.28
N GLN A 238 17.68 5.25 4.60
CA GLN A 238 17.95 4.58 5.86
C GLN A 238 17.53 5.47 7.03
N HIS A 239 16.77 4.91 7.95
CA HIS A 239 16.24 5.61 9.12
C HIS A 239 16.65 4.90 10.42
N ARG A 240 16.55 5.62 11.52
CA ARG A 240 16.81 5.10 12.86
C ARG A 240 15.54 5.00 13.70
N PHE A 241 14.56 5.85 13.44
CA PHE A 241 13.33 5.96 14.21
C PHE A 241 12.12 5.92 13.28
N GLY A 242 11.12 5.15 13.69
CA GLY A 242 9.77 5.17 13.14
C GLY A 242 8.77 5.47 14.23
N SER A 243 7.64 6.08 13.87
CA SER A 243 6.50 6.29 14.76
C SER A 243 5.44 5.25 14.47
N VAL A 244 4.79 4.74 15.50
CA VAL A 244 3.69 3.77 15.40
C VAL A 244 2.58 4.16 16.37
N SER A 245 1.35 3.76 16.06
CA SER A 245 0.25 3.77 17.03
C SER A 245 0.21 2.41 17.73
N TYR A 246 0.31 2.46 19.05
CA TYR A 246 0.19 1.29 19.91
C TYR A 246 -1.02 1.45 20.81
N THR A 247 -1.98 0.54 20.71
CA THR A 247 -3.17 0.54 21.56
C THR A 247 -2.99 -0.46 22.70
N HIS A 248 -2.69 0.04 23.88
CA HIS A 248 -2.76 -0.72 25.10
C HIS A 248 -4.03 -0.32 25.87
N LEU A 249 -5.15 -0.99 25.58
CA LEU A 249 -6.38 -0.83 26.34
C LEU A 249 -6.34 -1.71 27.60
N THR A 250 -5.63 -1.28 28.63
CA THR A 250 -6.00 -1.63 30.00
C THR A 250 -6.93 -0.53 30.50
N LEU A 251 -8.23 -0.76 30.37
CA LEU A 251 -9.18 0.00 31.19
C LEU A 251 -8.89 -0.33 32.66
N PRO A 252 -8.68 0.67 33.54
CA PRO A 252 -8.61 0.39 34.95
C PRO A 252 -9.95 -0.21 35.36
N THR A 253 -9.95 -1.47 35.78
CA THR A 253 -11.09 -2.05 36.48
C THR A 253 -11.18 -1.35 37.81
N ASN A 254 -12.06 -0.39 37.94
CA ASN A 254 -12.51 0.08 39.24
C ASN A 254 -13.27 -1.07 39.91
N SER A 255 -12.52 -1.87 40.67
CA SER A 255 -13.14 -2.72 41.69
C SER A 255 -13.43 -1.85 42.90
N SER A 256 -14.62 -1.39 43.02
CA SER A 256 -15.23 -0.96 44.29
C SER A 256 -15.69 -2.16 45.07
#